data_6abb8ea3a0f3f781abe9e7e951e2102f
#
_entry.id   6abb8ea3a0f3f781abe9e7e951e2102f
#
_cell.length_a   1.000
_cell.length_b   1.000
_cell.length_c   1.000
_cell.angle_alpha   90.00
_cell.angle_beta   90.00
_cell.angle_gamma   90.00
#
_symmetry.space_group_name_H-M   'P 1'
#
loop_
_entity.id
_entity.type
_entity.pdbx_description
1 polymer ?
#
loop_
_entity_poly.entity_id
_entity_poly.type
_entity_poly.pdbx_seq_one_letter_code
_entity_poly.pdbx_strand_id
1 'polypeptide(L)'
;MEAVVEPAIKTKKLSKVFGNRRAVDNVSIEVPQGAFLSIFGPNGAGKTTLLRVLSTLSRATSGSATLMGVDLKEDPDKARDHIGLISHNSMLYPDLTAEQNLMIYARLYGVVDPEARVLELLEAVELKHRRLDVVRTFSRGMTQRLSIARALIHDPDVVFLDEPYSGLDPHAVEIFDDLID
;
A
#
# COMPACT_ATOMS: atom_id res chain seq x y z
N MET A 1 30.45 -16.06 6.87
CA MET A 1 29.53 -15.90 5.73
C MET A 1 28.50 -14.89 6.20
N GLU A 2 28.56 -13.67 5.70
CA GLU A 2 27.50 -12.72 5.93
C GLU A 2 26.22 -13.26 5.26
N ALA A 3 25.14 -13.33 6.00
CA ALA A 3 23.85 -13.68 5.43
C ALA A 3 23.51 -12.63 4.39
N VAL A 4 23.33 -13.03 3.13
CA VAL A 4 22.84 -12.15 2.08
C VAL A 4 21.39 -11.80 2.45
N VAL A 5 21.18 -10.60 2.97
CA VAL A 5 19.83 -10.10 3.28
C VAL A 5 19.12 -9.86 1.95
N GLU A 6 18.01 -10.55 1.73
CA GLU A 6 17.18 -10.32 0.55
C GLU A 6 16.66 -8.88 0.55
N PRO A 7 16.74 -8.17 -0.60
CA PRO A 7 16.22 -6.82 -0.70
C PRO A 7 14.69 -6.82 -0.57
N ALA A 8 14.15 -5.72 -0.01
CA ALA A 8 12.69 -5.55 0.08
C ALA A 8 12.04 -5.56 -1.32
N ILE A 9 12.67 -4.90 -2.30
CA ILE A 9 12.21 -4.89 -3.70
C ILE A 9 13.40 -5.11 -4.62
N LYS A 10 13.25 -5.98 -5.59
CA LYS A 10 14.22 -6.15 -6.68
C LYS A 10 13.50 -6.28 -8.01
N THR A 11 13.92 -5.50 -9.01
CA THR A 11 13.42 -5.62 -10.38
C THR A 11 14.55 -5.84 -11.38
N LYS A 12 14.27 -6.56 -12.44
CA LYS A 12 15.21 -6.77 -13.56
C LYS A 12 14.49 -6.51 -14.87
N LYS A 13 14.89 -5.42 -15.57
CA LYS A 13 14.35 -5.01 -16.87
C LYS A 13 12.82 -5.00 -16.88
N LEU A 14 12.21 -4.58 -15.77
CA LEU A 14 10.77 -4.55 -15.61
C LEU A 14 10.14 -3.57 -16.59
N SER A 15 9.16 -4.03 -17.35
CA SER A 15 8.48 -3.18 -18.34
C SER A 15 6.98 -3.40 -18.30
N LYS A 16 6.24 -2.31 -18.57
CA LYS A 16 4.77 -2.32 -18.70
C LYS A 16 4.36 -1.54 -19.94
N VAL A 17 3.62 -2.21 -20.82
CA VAL A 17 3.12 -1.67 -22.08
C VAL A 17 1.59 -1.73 -22.08
N PHE A 18 0.94 -0.66 -22.53
CA PHE A 18 -0.50 -0.57 -22.77
C PHE A 18 -0.70 -0.23 -24.26
N GLY A 19 -1.18 -1.18 -25.05
CA GLY A 19 -1.26 -1.02 -26.49
C GLY A 19 0.13 -0.67 -27.08
N ASN A 20 0.25 0.49 -27.69
CA ASN A 20 1.52 0.97 -28.26
C ASN A 20 2.32 1.87 -27.29
N ARG A 21 1.81 2.16 -26.09
CA ARG A 21 2.47 3.03 -25.11
C ARG A 21 3.25 2.21 -24.09
N ARG A 22 4.56 2.44 -24.04
CA ARG A 22 5.43 1.91 -22.99
C ARG A 22 5.37 2.86 -21.79
N ALA A 23 4.73 2.43 -20.71
CA ALA A 23 4.54 3.22 -19.49
C ALA A 23 5.68 3.02 -18.48
N VAL A 24 6.28 1.80 -18.45
CA VAL A 24 7.50 1.49 -17.69
C VAL A 24 8.42 0.79 -18.65
N ASP A 25 9.70 1.17 -18.70
CA ASP A 25 10.67 0.66 -19.68
C ASP A 25 11.97 0.23 -19.02
N ASN A 26 12.22 -1.08 -19.00
CA ASN A 26 13.47 -1.73 -18.57
C ASN A 26 13.97 -1.26 -17.19
N VAL A 27 13.08 -1.04 -16.24
CA VAL A 27 13.45 -0.58 -14.89
C VAL A 27 14.11 -1.71 -14.12
N SER A 28 15.33 -1.45 -13.65
CA SER A 28 16.10 -2.36 -12.79
C SER A 28 16.52 -1.58 -11.55
N ILE A 29 15.94 -1.91 -10.41
CA ILE A 29 16.22 -1.32 -9.10
C ILE A 29 16.36 -2.42 -8.07
N GLU A 30 17.08 -2.10 -7.01
CA GLU A 30 17.19 -2.94 -5.82
C GLU A 30 17.06 -2.03 -4.61
N VAL A 31 16.08 -2.30 -3.75
CA VAL A 31 15.76 -1.51 -2.56
C VAL A 31 16.01 -2.40 -1.36
N PRO A 32 16.97 -2.07 -0.49
CA PRO A 32 17.21 -2.83 0.74
C PRO A 32 16.03 -2.71 1.72
N GLN A 33 15.95 -3.66 2.65
CA GLN A 33 15.00 -3.57 3.77
C GLN A 33 15.31 -2.35 4.64
N GLY A 34 14.28 -1.70 5.18
CA GLY A 34 14.40 -0.49 5.98
C GLY A 34 14.75 0.77 5.20
N ALA A 35 14.79 0.71 3.85
CA ALA A 35 15.07 1.88 3.03
C ALA A 35 13.81 2.64 2.65
N PHE A 36 13.90 3.96 2.61
CA PHE A 36 12.90 4.83 2.03
C PHE A 36 13.29 5.20 0.58
N LEU A 37 12.43 4.86 -0.39
CA LEU A 37 12.64 5.16 -1.80
C LEU A 37 11.62 6.17 -2.33
N SER A 38 12.08 7.33 -2.77
CA SER A 38 11.25 8.32 -3.46
C SER A 38 11.41 8.25 -4.97
N ILE A 39 10.28 8.26 -5.68
CA ILE A 39 10.23 8.23 -7.14
C ILE A 39 9.75 9.58 -7.67
N PHE A 40 10.62 10.32 -8.35
CA PHE A 40 10.32 11.63 -8.92
C PHE A 40 10.23 11.58 -10.45
N GLY A 41 9.48 12.50 -11.01
CA GLY A 41 9.35 12.67 -12.46
C GLY A 41 8.06 13.40 -12.85
N PRO A 42 7.95 13.88 -14.10
CA PRO A 42 6.78 14.61 -14.59
C PRO A 42 5.52 13.72 -14.62
N ASN A 43 4.36 14.35 -14.79
CA ASN A 43 3.11 13.62 -14.98
C ASN A 43 3.21 12.75 -16.25
N GLY A 44 2.73 11.52 -16.17
CA GLY A 44 2.82 10.55 -17.26
C GLY A 44 4.16 9.83 -17.39
N ALA A 45 5.15 10.06 -16.51
CA ALA A 45 6.44 9.35 -16.50
C ALA A 45 6.34 7.87 -16.10
N GLY A 46 5.17 7.38 -15.71
CA GLY A 46 4.96 5.98 -15.36
C GLY A 46 5.07 5.65 -13.86
N LYS A 47 5.23 6.64 -12.97
CA LYS A 47 5.37 6.45 -11.51
C LYS A 47 4.25 5.58 -10.92
N THR A 48 3.01 6.01 -11.06
CA THR A 48 1.81 5.25 -10.62
C THR A 48 1.74 3.87 -11.28
N THR A 49 2.15 3.75 -12.57
CA THR A 49 2.18 2.46 -13.25
C THR A 49 3.21 1.52 -12.63
N LEU A 50 4.40 2.02 -12.29
CA LEU A 50 5.43 1.22 -11.62
C LEU A 50 4.93 0.76 -10.24
N LEU A 51 4.37 1.66 -9.42
CA LEU A 51 3.78 1.33 -8.12
C LEU A 51 2.67 0.27 -8.27
N ARG A 52 1.78 0.40 -9.27
CA ARG A 52 0.73 -0.60 -9.54
C ARG A 52 1.25 -1.96 -9.95
N VAL A 53 2.40 -2.02 -10.63
CA VAL A 53 3.04 -3.31 -10.96
C VAL A 53 3.68 -3.91 -9.71
N LEU A 54 4.41 -3.12 -8.94
CA LEU A 54 5.07 -3.58 -7.72
C LEU A 54 4.07 -3.98 -6.62
N SER A 55 2.93 -3.28 -6.53
CA SER A 55 1.83 -3.62 -5.60
C SER A 55 0.87 -4.70 -6.14
N THR A 56 1.24 -5.41 -7.19
CA THR A 56 0.46 -6.50 -7.83
C THR A 56 -0.89 -6.10 -8.41
N LEU A 57 -1.25 -4.82 -8.43
CA LEU A 57 -2.49 -4.32 -9.06
C LEU A 57 -2.47 -4.39 -10.58
N SER A 58 -1.28 -4.58 -11.18
CA SER A 58 -1.12 -4.75 -12.62
C SER A 58 0.03 -5.70 -12.90
N ARG A 59 -0.13 -6.63 -13.83
CA ARG A 59 0.97 -7.51 -14.24
C ARG A 59 1.98 -6.78 -15.12
N ALA A 60 3.28 -7.04 -14.93
CA ALA A 60 4.33 -6.63 -15.85
C ALA A 60 4.10 -7.22 -17.24
N THR A 61 4.55 -6.53 -18.29
CA THR A 61 4.56 -7.06 -19.66
C THR A 61 5.81 -7.93 -19.89
N SER A 62 6.95 -7.51 -19.33
CA SER A 62 8.22 -8.25 -19.41
C SER A 62 9.14 -7.86 -18.24
N GLY A 63 10.24 -8.61 -18.09
CA GLY A 63 11.12 -8.49 -16.94
C GLY A 63 10.60 -9.29 -15.74
N SER A 64 11.23 -9.09 -14.59
CA SER A 64 10.84 -9.73 -13.32
C SER A 64 10.88 -8.73 -12.18
N ALA A 65 10.09 -9.02 -11.14
CA ALA A 65 10.12 -8.29 -9.89
C ALA A 65 9.90 -9.26 -8.72
N THR A 66 10.68 -9.08 -7.67
CA THR A 66 10.47 -9.77 -6.38
C THR A 66 10.24 -8.75 -5.27
N LEU A 67 9.46 -9.12 -4.29
CA LEU A 67 9.19 -8.37 -3.08
C LEU A 67 9.36 -9.30 -1.88
N MET A 68 10.23 -8.93 -0.93
CA MET A 68 10.62 -9.78 0.18
C MET A 68 11.01 -11.21 -0.26
N GLY A 69 11.70 -11.33 -1.42
CA GLY A 69 12.09 -12.61 -2.02
C GLY A 69 10.97 -13.33 -2.81
N VAL A 70 9.72 -12.87 -2.73
CA VAL A 70 8.57 -13.48 -3.43
C VAL A 70 8.48 -12.93 -4.86
N ASP A 71 8.41 -13.80 -5.87
CA ASP A 71 8.21 -13.39 -7.28
C ASP A 71 6.76 -12.92 -7.51
N LEU A 72 6.61 -11.68 -7.98
CA LEU A 72 5.30 -11.04 -8.16
C LEU A 72 4.45 -11.68 -9.28
N LYS A 73 5.07 -12.43 -10.17
CA LYS A 73 4.37 -13.12 -11.28
C LYS A 73 3.93 -14.52 -10.88
N GLU A 74 4.80 -15.24 -10.17
CA GLU A 74 4.57 -16.64 -9.81
C GLU A 74 3.64 -16.76 -8.59
N ASP A 75 3.81 -15.90 -7.58
CA ASP A 75 3.03 -15.95 -6.34
C ASP A 75 2.56 -14.54 -5.89
N PRO A 76 1.69 -13.88 -6.67
CA PRO A 76 1.21 -12.53 -6.34
C PRO A 76 0.39 -12.47 -5.06
N ASP A 77 -0.26 -13.56 -4.66
CA ASP A 77 -1.08 -13.59 -3.44
C ASP A 77 -0.18 -13.54 -2.21
N LYS A 78 0.87 -14.37 -2.16
CA LYS A 78 1.87 -14.33 -1.10
C LYS A 78 2.62 -12.99 -1.04
N ALA A 79 2.89 -12.37 -2.21
CA ALA A 79 3.49 -11.04 -2.22
C ALA A 79 2.59 -9.99 -1.56
N ARG A 80 1.26 -10.10 -1.66
CA ARG A 80 0.31 -9.16 -1.05
C ARG A 80 0.32 -9.20 0.47
N ASP A 81 0.68 -10.32 1.07
CA ASP A 81 0.82 -10.43 2.53
C ASP A 81 1.88 -9.47 3.08
N HIS A 82 2.83 -9.05 2.24
CA HIS A 82 3.90 -8.12 2.58
C HIS A 82 3.60 -6.67 2.15
N ILE A 83 2.45 -6.39 1.51
CA ILE A 83 2.20 -5.10 0.84
C ILE A 83 1.11 -4.28 1.52
N GLY A 84 1.45 -3.10 2.03
CA GLY A 84 0.52 -2.01 2.27
C GLY A 84 0.46 -1.08 1.05
N LEU A 85 -0.73 -0.68 0.63
CA LEU A 85 -0.89 0.29 -0.48
C LEU A 85 -1.79 1.44 -0.06
N ILE A 86 -1.25 2.64 -0.10
CA ILE A 86 -1.96 3.90 0.12
C ILE A 86 -1.94 4.67 -1.20
N SER A 87 -3.13 4.99 -1.71
CA SER A 87 -3.30 5.67 -2.99
C SER A 87 -4.49 6.62 -2.96
N HIS A 88 -4.67 7.40 -4.01
CA HIS A 88 -5.85 8.27 -4.18
C HIS A 88 -7.18 7.50 -4.15
N ASN A 89 -7.17 6.20 -4.43
CA ASN A 89 -8.32 5.32 -4.26
C ASN A 89 -8.24 4.68 -2.87
N SER A 90 -9.18 5.00 -1.99
CA SER A 90 -9.20 4.50 -0.61
C SER A 90 -9.38 2.99 -0.51
N MET A 91 -9.96 2.33 -1.53
CA MET A 91 -10.33 0.91 -1.50
C MET A 91 -11.27 0.56 -0.32
N LEU A 92 -12.06 1.52 0.12
CA LEU A 92 -13.05 1.35 1.19
C LEU A 92 -14.45 1.14 0.59
N TYR A 93 -15.27 0.42 1.31
CA TYR A 93 -16.70 0.21 1.00
C TYR A 93 -17.51 1.33 1.64
N PRO A 94 -18.09 2.26 0.85
CA PRO A 94 -18.72 3.48 1.39
C PRO A 94 -19.97 3.20 2.21
N ASP A 95 -20.66 2.11 1.96
CA ASP A 95 -21.90 1.73 2.65
C ASP A 95 -21.69 0.89 3.92
N LEU A 96 -20.44 0.59 4.26
CA LEU A 96 -20.06 -0.08 5.50
C LEU A 96 -19.51 0.91 6.51
N THR A 97 -19.54 0.55 7.80
CA THR A 97 -18.93 1.35 8.85
C THR A 97 -17.40 1.29 8.77
N ALA A 98 -16.71 2.20 9.47
CA ALA A 98 -15.25 2.18 9.54
C ALA A 98 -14.73 0.86 10.11
N GLU A 99 -15.32 0.38 11.20
CA GLU A 99 -15.00 -0.89 11.83
C GLU A 99 -15.23 -2.08 10.89
N GLN A 100 -16.37 -2.12 10.20
CA GLN A 100 -16.68 -3.17 9.22
C GLN A 100 -15.68 -3.19 8.06
N ASN A 101 -15.28 -2.01 7.57
CA ASN A 101 -14.25 -1.92 6.54
C ASN A 101 -12.96 -2.57 6.98
N LEU A 102 -12.40 -2.17 8.12
CA LEU A 102 -11.14 -2.73 8.61
C LEU A 102 -11.28 -4.23 8.94
N MET A 103 -12.40 -4.65 9.51
CA MET A 103 -12.66 -6.05 9.83
C MET A 103 -12.62 -6.97 8.60
N ILE A 104 -13.13 -6.51 7.44
CA ILE A 104 -13.05 -7.27 6.19
C ILE A 104 -11.60 -7.54 5.82
N TYR A 105 -10.75 -6.50 5.85
CA TYR A 105 -9.34 -6.65 5.49
C TYR A 105 -8.57 -7.47 6.55
N ALA A 106 -8.83 -7.26 7.84
CA ALA A 106 -8.21 -8.04 8.90
C ALA A 106 -8.46 -9.54 8.73
N ARG A 107 -9.71 -9.92 8.41
CA ARG A 107 -10.08 -11.32 8.14
C ARG A 107 -9.51 -11.84 6.83
N LEU A 108 -9.46 -11.01 5.77
CA LEU A 108 -8.91 -11.38 4.46
C LEU A 108 -7.41 -11.74 4.58
N TYR A 109 -6.67 -10.97 5.38
CA TYR A 109 -5.24 -11.20 5.63
C TYR A 109 -4.96 -12.17 6.80
N GLY A 110 -6.00 -12.72 7.44
CA GLY A 110 -5.83 -13.69 8.52
C GLY A 110 -5.19 -13.10 9.79
N VAL A 111 -5.44 -11.82 10.07
CA VAL A 111 -4.89 -11.14 11.26
C VAL A 111 -5.31 -11.86 12.52
N VAL A 112 -4.35 -12.15 13.39
CA VAL A 112 -4.61 -12.72 14.71
C VAL A 112 -5.26 -11.64 15.59
N ASP A 113 -6.35 -11.97 16.26
CA ASP A 113 -7.17 -11.03 17.04
C ASP A 113 -7.59 -9.78 16.24
N PRO A 114 -8.40 -9.97 15.18
CA PRO A 114 -8.77 -8.89 14.28
C PRO A 114 -9.56 -7.77 14.96
N GLU A 115 -10.33 -8.08 16.01
CA GLU A 115 -11.09 -7.11 16.79
C GLU A 115 -10.15 -6.14 17.53
N ALA A 116 -9.12 -6.64 18.20
CA ALA A 116 -8.14 -5.81 18.90
C ALA A 116 -7.35 -4.95 17.90
N ARG A 117 -6.88 -5.53 16.79
CA ARG A 117 -6.11 -4.81 15.77
C ARG A 117 -6.92 -3.70 15.10
N VAL A 118 -8.19 -3.95 14.81
CA VAL A 118 -9.10 -2.93 14.24
C VAL A 118 -9.29 -1.75 15.20
N LEU A 119 -9.48 -2.02 16.48
CA LEU A 119 -9.64 -0.95 17.48
C LEU A 119 -8.36 -0.14 17.70
N GLU A 120 -7.21 -0.81 17.73
CA GLU A 120 -5.88 -0.18 17.81
C GLU A 120 -5.67 0.81 16.66
N LEU A 121 -5.87 0.36 15.41
CA LEU A 121 -5.68 1.22 14.24
C LEU A 121 -6.70 2.34 14.15
N LEU A 122 -7.97 2.09 14.53
CA LEU A 122 -8.97 3.16 14.60
C LEU A 122 -8.61 4.22 15.65
N GLU A 123 -7.95 3.84 16.73
CA GLU A 123 -7.43 4.78 17.72
C GLU A 123 -6.25 5.56 17.16
N ALA A 124 -5.27 4.88 16.55
CA ALA A 124 -4.08 5.47 15.96
C ALA A 124 -4.42 6.51 14.87
N VAL A 125 -5.47 6.28 14.05
CA VAL A 125 -5.93 7.25 13.05
C VAL A 125 -7.02 8.21 13.59
N GLU A 126 -7.27 8.24 14.89
CA GLU A 126 -8.25 9.10 15.58
C GLU A 126 -9.70 8.95 15.07
N LEU A 127 -10.08 7.75 14.65
CA LEU A 127 -11.44 7.45 14.18
C LEU A 127 -12.23 6.51 15.09
N LYS A 128 -11.70 6.14 16.26
CA LYS A 128 -12.36 5.20 17.19
C LYS A 128 -13.76 5.67 17.60
N HIS A 129 -13.93 6.98 17.84
CA HIS A 129 -15.22 7.58 18.21
C HIS A 129 -16.25 7.56 17.06
N ARG A 130 -15.81 7.37 15.81
CA ARG A 130 -16.63 7.28 14.60
C ARG A 130 -16.68 5.87 14.01
N ARG A 131 -16.22 4.85 14.75
CA ARG A 131 -16.07 3.48 14.25
C ARG A 131 -17.35 2.86 13.65
N LEU A 132 -18.50 3.23 14.23
CA LEU A 132 -19.82 2.71 13.81
C LEU A 132 -20.48 3.58 12.75
N ASP A 133 -19.86 4.69 12.34
CA ASP A 133 -20.39 5.53 11.29
C ASP A 133 -20.06 4.97 9.91
N VAL A 134 -20.99 5.12 8.98
CA VAL A 134 -20.86 4.65 7.60
C VAL A 134 -19.87 5.54 6.84
N VAL A 135 -18.92 4.93 6.13
CA VAL A 135 -17.79 5.64 5.49
C VAL A 135 -18.23 6.73 4.50
N ARG A 136 -19.35 6.57 3.81
CA ARG A 136 -19.91 7.62 2.92
C ARG A 136 -20.19 8.95 3.61
N THR A 137 -20.28 8.98 4.96
CA THR A 137 -20.48 10.20 5.76
C THR A 137 -19.18 10.87 6.18
N PHE A 138 -18.03 10.26 5.83
CA PHE A 138 -16.72 10.74 6.21
C PHE A 138 -16.28 11.92 5.34
N SER A 139 -15.54 12.85 5.93
CA SER A 139 -14.78 13.82 5.17
C SER A 139 -13.67 13.15 4.36
N ARG A 140 -13.12 13.86 3.37
CA ARG A 140 -11.99 13.35 2.58
C ARG A 140 -10.79 12.96 3.48
N GLY A 141 -10.45 13.79 4.48
CA GLY A 141 -9.37 13.50 5.43
C GLY A 141 -9.67 12.26 6.29
N MET A 142 -10.91 12.11 6.80
CA MET A 142 -11.31 10.91 7.54
C MET A 142 -11.23 9.65 6.67
N THR A 143 -11.67 9.71 5.41
CA THR A 143 -11.58 8.60 4.46
C THR A 143 -10.13 8.23 4.20
N GLN A 144 -9.25 9.22 4.06
CA GLN A 144 -7.83 8.98 3.85
C GLN A 144 -7.17 8.34 5.08
N ARG A 145 -7.44 8.86 6.30
CA ARG A 145 -6.96 8.25 7.55
C ARG A 145 -7.43 6.80 7.71
N LEU A 146 -8.69 6.51 7.40
CA LEU A 146 -9.19 5.14 7.42
C LEU A 146 -8.51 4.25 6.35
N SER A 147 -8.16 4.81 5.17
CA SER A 147 -7.43 4.07 4.14
C SER A 147 -6.00 3.74 4.54
N ILE A 148 -5.37 4.59 5.35
CA ILE A 148 -4.07 4.31 5.97
C ILE A 148 -4.20 3.13 6.94
N ALA A 149 -5.15 3.19 7.88
CA ALA A 149 -5.41 2.08 8.80
C ALA A 149 -5.67 0.76 8.05
N ARG A 150 -6.44 0.81 6.96
CA ARG A 150 -6.69 -0.35 6.09
C ARG A 150 -5.40 -0.89 5.47
N ALA A 151 -4.50 -0.03 5.01
CA ALA A 151 -3.24 -0.45 4.39
C ALA A 151 -2.27 -1.12 5.38
N LEU A 152 -2.36 -0.75 6.67
CA LEU A 152 -1.50 -1.23 7.75
C LEU A 152 -2.12 -2.37 8.58
N ILE A 153 -3.32 -2.84 8.23
CA ILE A 153 -4.09 -3.78 9.06
C ILE A 153 -3.37 -5.10 9.35
N HIS A 154 -2.56 -5.58 8.40
CA HIS A 154 -1.85 -6.85 8.44
C HIS A 154 -0.34 -6.70 8.70
N ASP A 155 0.10 -5.50 9.13
CA ASP A 155 1.50 -5.20 9.45
C ASP A 155 2.46 -5.49 8.28
N PRO A 156 2.31 -4.81 7.13
CA PRO A 156 3.07 -5.10 5.92
C PRO A 156 4.54 -4.71 6.03
N ASP A 157 5.44 -5.51 5.41
CA ASP A 157 6.88 -5.22 5.34
C ASP A 157 7.23 -4.07 4.37
N VAL A 158 6.36 -3.79 3.40
CA VAL A 158 6.58 -2.76 2.38
C VAL A 158 5.31 -1.95 2.17
N VAL A 159 5.41 -0.63 2.32
CA VAL A 159 4.29 0.28 2.08
C VAL A 159 4.53 1.09 0.80
N PHE A 160 3.63 0.96 -0.16
CA PHE A 160 3.61 1.78 -1.37
C PHE A 160 2.73 3.01 -1.20
N LEU A 161 3.27 4.18 -1.54
CA LEU A 161 2.63 5.47 -1.39
C LEU A 161 2.47 6.14 -2.76
N ASP A 162 1.23 6.27 -3.24
CA ASP A 162 0.93 6.98 -4.50
C ASP A 162 0.14 8.26 -4.17
N GLU A 163 0.86 9.38 -4.09
CA GLU A 163 0.35 10.69 -3.65
C GLU A 163 -0.30 10.68 -2.25
N PRO A 164 0.38 10.12 -1.21
CA PRO A 164 -0.23 9.82 0.08
C PRO A 164 -0.78 11.06 0.80
N TYR A 165 -0.17 12.22 0.61
CA TYR A 165 -0.55 13.48 1.25
C TYR A 165 -1.72 14.19 0.54
N SER A 166 -2.17 13.68 -0.60
CA SER A 166 -3.26 14.30 -1.37
C SER A 166 -4.57 14.28 -0.59
N GLY A 167 -4.98 15.47 -0.11
CA GLY A 167 -6.24 15.64 0.63
C GLY A 167 -6.14 15.40 2.13
N LEU A 168 -4.93 15.23 2.69
CA LEU A 168 -4.67 15.30 4.11
C LEU A 168 -4.53 16.78 4.54
N ASP A 169 -5.04 17.09 5.71
CA ASP A 169 -4.67 18.29 6.45
C ASP A 169 -3.35 18.07 7.21
N PRO A 170 -2.71 19.14 7.74
CA PRO A 170 -1.41 19.01 8.43
C PRO A 170 -1.40 17.99 9.57
N HIS A 171 -2.50 17.91 10.34
CA HIS A 171 -2.61 16.96 11.45
C HIS A 171 -2.68 15.51 10.95
N ALA A 172 -3.41 15.25 9.87
CA ALA A 172 -3.48 13.93 9.27
C ALA A 172 -2.13 13.49 8.63
N VAL A 173 -1.29 14.45 8.22
CA VAL A 173 0.09 14.19 7.78
C VAL A 173 0.94 13.72 8.97
N GLU A 174 0.87 14.40 10.12
CA GLU A 174 1.59 13.99 11.34
C GLU A 174 1.21 12.57 11.76
N ILE A 175 -0.10 12.26 11.84
CA ILE A 175 -0.57 10.89 12.14
C ILE A 175 -0.03 9.85 11.14
N PHE A 176 0.03 10.21 9.86
CA PHE A 176 0.54 9.31 8.84
C PHE A 176 2.03 9.05 9.01
N ASP A 177 2.82 10.09 9.24
CA ASP A 177 4.27 9.98 9.42
C ASP A 177 4.59 9.15 10.69
N ASP A 178 3.88 9.37 11.79
CA ASP A 178 4.01 8.58 13.04
C ASP A 178 3.65 7.09 12.87
N LEU A 179 2.83 6.73 11.87
CA LEU A 179 2.41 5.34 11.63
C LEU A 179 3.34 4.56 10.71
N ILE A 180 4.21 5.24 9.95
CA ILE A 180 5.11 4.59 8.98
C ILE A 180 6.58 4.65 9.40
N ASP A 181 6.93 5.38 10.48
CA ASP A 181 8.26 5.43 11.11
C ASP A 181 8.48 4.22 12.05
#